data_a933bdf93e1a1da2a75ba2ee0a8f9369
#
_entry.id   a933bdf93e1a1da2a75ba2ee0a8f9369
#
_cell.length_a   1.000
_cell.length_b   1.000
_cell.length_c   1.000
_cell.angle_alpha   90.00
_cell.angle_beta   90.00
_cell.angle_gamma   90.00
#
_symmetry.space_group_name_H-M   'P 1'
#
loop_
_entity.id
_entity.type
_entity.pdbx_description
1 polymer ?
#
loop_
_entity_poly.entity_id
_entity_poly.type
_entity_poly.pdbx_seq_one_letter_code
_entity_poly.pdbx_strand_id
1 'polypeptide(L)'
;MDKQNLNFNFFKSAKNTFKKEINSLSKIPYDLDSKNYNKFCQEILNNKGNLFLMGIGKSGNIAEKVCSTLSSTGTPAIYINAAEASHGDLGVLTKKDLLIIFSFSGETEEILKILPTCTKKVKKILSITGNKTSTLTNNAKISIDLKIDEEACPMDLAPTTSSTSMLLLGDAIAISLLEAKNFSPKDFAENHPGGSLGKKFFTAKD
;
A
#
# COMPACT_ATOMS: atom_id res chain seq x y z
N MET A 1 23.56 -13.02 -29.70
CA MET A 1 22.59 -13.70 -28.81
C MET A 1 23.09 -15.12 -28.62
N ASP A 2 23.60 -15.41 -27.44
CA ASP A 2 24.21 -16.70 -27.12
C ASP A 2 23.19 -17.84 -27.16
N LYS A 3 23.63 -18.99 -27.74
CA LYS A 3 22.84 -20.24 -27.84
C LYS A 3 22.46 -20.89 -26.49
N GLN A 4 22.83 -20.27 -25.37
CA GLN A 4 22.61 -20.82 -24.01
C GLN A 4 21.15 -20.76 -23.53
N ASN A 5 20.25 -20.04 -24.20
CA ASN A 5 18.87 -19.84 -23.74
C ASN A 5 17.82 -20.76 -24.39
N LEU A 6 18.19 -21.63 -25.33
CA LEU A 6 17.22 -22.49 -26.06
C LEU A 6 16.56 -23.57 -25.18
N ASN A 7 17.12 -23.90 -23.99
CA ASN A 7 16.63 -24.93 -23.07
C ASN A 7 16.19 -24.37 -21.70
N PHE A 8 16.03 -23.05 -21.56
CA PHE A 8 15.58 -22.50 -20.28
C PHE A 8 14.15 -22.85 -19.98
N ASN A 9 13.89 -23.42 -18.81
CA ASN A 9 12.55 -23.84 -18.40
C ASN A 9 11.82 -22.69 -17.68
N PHE A 10 11.14 -21.83 -18.45
CA PHE A 10 10.35 -20.70 -17.95
C PHE A 10 9.29 -21.12 -16.93
N PHE A 11 8.64 -22.26 -17.14
CA PHE A 11 7.60 -22.74 -16.23
C PHE A 11 8.16 -23.16 -14.87
N LYS A 12 9.32 -23.80 -14.86
CA LYS A 12 10.02 -24.13 -13.61
C LYS A 12 10.40 -22.84 -12.85
N SER A 13 10.90 -21.83 -13.56
CA SER A 13 11.22 -20.52 -12.98
C SER A 13 9.96 -19.85 -12.39
N ALA A 14 8.86 -19.81 -13.14
CA ALA A 14 7.60 -19.25 -12.64
C ALA A 14 7.08 -19.99 -11.40
N LYS A 15 7.13 -21.32 -11.38
CA LYS A 15 6.75 -22.11 -10.19
C LYS A 15 7.58 -21.76 -8.96
N ASN A 16 8.89 -21.54 -9.13
CA ASN A 16 9.77 -21.16 -8.03
C ASN A 16 9.39 -19.77 -7.49
N THR A 17 9.13 -18.79 -8.38
CA THR A 17 8.65 -17.46 -8.00
C THR A 17 7.37 -17.54 -7.19
N PHE A 18 6.34 -18.23 -7.71
CA PHE A 18 5.07 -18.41 -6.98
C PHE A 18 5.29 -19.05 -5.60
N LYS A 19 6.13 -20.09 -5.53
CA LYS A 19 6.40 -20.78 -4.26
C LYS A 19 7.01 -19.84 -3.23
N LYS A 20 8.01 -19.03 -3.62
CA LYS A 20 8.67 -18.08 -2.72
C LYS A 20 7.70 -17.01 -2.22
N GLU A 21 6.93 -16.39 -3.12
CA GLU A 21 5.95 -15.37 -2.75
C GLU A 21 4.85 -15.94 -1.85
N ILE A 22 4.23 -17.06 -2.23
CA ILE A 22 3.18 -17.70 -1.42
C ILE A 22 3.69 -18.06 -0.02
N ASN A 23 4.91 -18.60 0.08
CA ASN A 23 5.49 -18.94 1.37
C ASN A 23 5.66 -17.71 2.29
N SER A 24 6.13 -16.59 1.76
CA SER A 24 6.24 -15.34 2.53
C SER A 24 4.88 -14.75 2.87
N LEU A 25 3.99 -14.65 1.88
CA LEU A 25 2.66 -14.06 2.06
C LEU A 25 1.81 -14.83 3.07
N SER A 26 1.91 -16.16 3.09
CA SER A 26 1.16 -17.00 4.03
C SER A 26 1.53 -16.78 5.50
N LYS A 27 2.69 -16.17 5.79
CA LYS A 27 3.14 -15.84 7.15
C LYS A 27 2.57 -14.53 7.67
N ILE A 28 2.26 -13.59 6.77
CA ILE A 28 1.80 -12.23 7.14
C ILE A 28 0.67 -12.24 8.17
N PRO A 29 -0.41 -13.04 8.03
CA PRO A 29 -1.51 -13.03 9.00
C PRO A 29 -1.09 -13.45 10.42
N TYR A 30 -0.02 -14.23 10.55
CA TYR A 30 0.50 -14.72 11.84
C TYR A 30 1.54 -13.78 12.45
N ASP A 31 2.30 -13.08 11.61
CA ASP A 31 3.37 -12.15 12.03
C ASP A 31 2.84 -10.73 12.26
N LEU A 32 1.67 -10.41 11.75
CA LEU A 32 1.06 -9.09 11.86
C LEU A 32 0.63 -8.80 13.30
N ASP A 33 1.16 -7.73 13.88
CA ASP A 33 0.73 -7.24 15.19
C ASP A 33 -0.72 -6.73 15.11
N SER A 34 -1.66 -7.53 15.62
CA SER A 34 -3.09 -7.24 15.57
C SER A 34 -3.45 -5.92 16.27
N LYS A 35 -2.78 -5.59 17.40
CA LYS A 35 -3.00 -4.33 18.12
C LYS A 35 -2.58 -3.13 17.30
N ASN A 36 -1.44 -3.24 16.64
CA ASN A 36 -0.89 -2.19 15.80
C ASN A 36 -1.72 -2.01 14.52
N TYR A 37 -2.14 -3.11 13.89
CA TYR A 37 -3.04 -3.11 12.74
C TYR A 37 -4.38 -2.44 13.05
N ASN A 38 -5.02 -2.83 14.16
CA ASN A 38 -6.28 -2.22 14.58
C ASN A 38 -6.14 -0.71 14.82
N LYS A 39 -5.06 -0.26 15.49
CA LYS A 39 -4.79 1.17 15.69
C LYS A 39 -4.57 1.89 14.36
N PHE A 40 -3.86 1.26 13.41
CA PHE A 40 -3.61 1.82 12.08
C PHE A 40 -4.94 2.08 11.34
N CYS A 41 -5.81 1.07 11.26
CA CYS A 41 -7.13 1.20 10.64
C CYS A 41 -8.01 2.24 11.38
N GLN A 42 -7.95 2.27 12.71
CA GLN A 42 -8.72 3.22 13.52
C GLN A 42 -8.28 4.68 13.26
N GLU A 43 -6.99 4.95 13.03
CA GLU A 43 -6.52 6.27 12.67
C GLU A 43 -7.06 6.72 11.32
N ILE A 44 -7.17 5.81 10.36
CA ILE A 44 -7.76 6.10 9.05
C ILE A 44 -9.27 6.34 9.20
N LEU A 45 -9.98 5.47 9.90
CA LEU A 45 -11.42 5.56 10.11
C LEU A 45 -11.83 6.88 10.80
N ASN A 46 -11.05 7.33 11.77
CA ASN A 46 -11.30 8.54 12.55
C ASN A 46 -10.73 9.82 11.92
N ASN A 47 -10.06 9.71 10.77
CA ASN A 47 -9.50 10.88 10.11
C ASN A 47 -10.62 11.81 9.59
N LYS A 48 -10.47 13.12 9.84
CA LYS A 48 -11.44 14.16 9.42
C LYS A 48 -10.90 15.04 8.30
N GLY A 49 -9.62 14.88 7.95
CA GLY A 49 -8.99 15.50 6.79
C GLY A 49 -8.92 14.54 5.61
N ASN A 50 -8.10 14.87 4.63
CA ASN A 50 -7.81 13.96 3.52
C ASN A 50 -6.90 12.83 3.97
N LEU A 51 -6.98 11.71 3.29
CA LEU A 51 -6.05 10.60 3.39
C LEU A 51 -5.12 10.64 2.19
N PHE A 52 -3.83 10.80 2.47
CA PHE A 52 -2.79 10.75 1.44
C PHE A 52 -1.97 9.46 1.56
N LEU A 53 -1.65 8.87 0.43
CA LEU A 53 -0.70 7.77 0.31
C LEU A 53 0.52 8.25 -0.46
N MET A 54 1.71 7.91 0.01
CA MET A 54 2.97 8.34 -0.59
C MET A 54 3.92 7.17 -0.75
N GLY A 55 4.68 7.18 -1.83
CA GLY A 55 5.77 6.25 -2.10
C GLY A 55 6.52 6.63 -3.35
N ILE A 56 7.57 5.87 -3.68
CA ILE A 56 8.36 6.03 -4.91
C ILE A 56 8.73 4.66 -5.47
N GLY A 57 9.00 4.55 -6.76
CA GLY A 57 9.36 3.31 -7.43
C GLY A 57 8.28 2.23 -7.27
N LYS A 58 8.67 0.98 -6.96
CA LYS A 58 7.73 -0.13 -6.80
C LYS A 58 6.77 0.10 -5.62
N SER A 59 7.27 0.60 -4.50
CA SER A 59 6.41 0.95 -3.35
C SER A 59 5.43 2.07 -3.69
N GLY A 60 5.82 3.02 -4.53
CA GLY A 60 4.93 4.07 -5.05
C GLY A 60 3.81 3.51 -5.92
N ASN A 61 4.13 2.61 -6.86
CA ASN A 61 3.11 1.95 -7.69
C ASN A 61 2.09 1.18 -6.84
N ILE A 62 2.55 0.53 -5.77
CA ILE A 62 1.66 -0.16 -4.83
C ILE A 62 0.81 0.84 -4.04
N ALA A 63 1.41 1.93 -3.53
CA ALA A 63 0.68 2.98 -2.82
C ALA A 63 -0.44 3.59 -3.69
N GLU A 64 -0.16 3.83 -4.98
CA GLU A 64 -1.14 4.34 -5.95
C GLU A 64 -2.28 3.33 -6.18
N LYS A 65 -1.96 2.03 -6.35
CA LYS A 65 -2.99 0.99 -6.48
C LYS A 65 -3.86 0.90 -5.22
N VAL A 66 -3.25 0.93 -4.04
CA VAL A 66 -3.98 0.88 -2.76
C VAL A 66 -4.86 2.13 -2.59
N CYS A 67 -4.38 3.30 -2.99
CA CYS A 67 -5.14 4.55 -3.04
C CYS A 67 -6.41 4.40 -3.88
N SER A 68 -6.29 3.83 -5.09
CA SER A 68 -7.42 3.55 -5.96
C SER A 68 -8.41 2.56 -5.33
N THR A 69 -7.90 1.49 -4.69
CA THR A 69 -8.74 0.50 -4.00
C THR A 69 -9.51 1.13 -2.84
N LEU A 70 -8.83 1.90 -1.98
CA LEU A 70 -9.47 2.62 -0.88
C LEU A 70 -10.59 3.54 -1.37
N SER A 71 -10.32 4.33 -2.41
CA SER A 71 -11.31 5.24 -2.99
C SER A 71 -12.53 4.51 -3.53
N SER A 72 -12.32 3.39 -4.25
CA SER A 72 -13.41 2.59 -4.81
C SER A 72 -14.25 1.87 -3.76
N THR A 73 -13.68 1.62 -2.57
CA THR A 73 -14.31 0.92 -1.45
C THR A 73 -14.77 1.85 -0.32
N GLY A 74 -14.99 3.13 -0.60
CA GLY A 74 -15.62 4.08 0.32
C GLY A 74 -14.66 4.78 1.28
N THR A 75 -13.34 4.73 1.02
CA THR A 75 -12.34 5.51 1.75
C THR A 75 -11.58 6.41 0.78
N PRO A 76 -12.04 7.66 0.54
CA PRO A 76 -11.38 8.58 -0.36
C PRO A 76 -9.90 8.77 0.02
N ALA A 77 -9.02 8.60 -0.96
CA ALA A 77 -7.59 8.72 -0.77
C ALA A 77 -6.94 9.40 -1.99
N ILE A 78 -5.79 10.02 -1.79
CA ILE A 78 -5.04 10.76 -2.80
C ILE A 78 -3.59 10.27 -2.79
N TYR A 79 -3.06 9.90 -3.96
CA TYR A 79 -1.67 9.49 -4.09
C TYR A 79 -0.76 10.69 -4.34
N ILE A 80 0.42 10.68 -3.72
CA ILE A 80 1.51 11.64 -3.95
C ILE A 80 2.79 10.84 -4.23
N ASN A 81 3.43 11.12 -5.36
CA ASN A 81 4.76 10.58 -5.64
C ASN A 81 5.82 11.33 -4.80
N ALA A 82 6.63 10.60 -4.03
CA ALA A 82 7.61 11.21 -3.13
C ALA A 82 8.71 12.01 -3.87
N ALA A 83 9.07 11.63 -5.10
CA ALA A 83 10.04 12.38 -5.90
C ALA A 83 9.47 13.75 -6.31
N GLU A 84 8.24 13.78 -6.83
CA GLU A 84 7.55 15.01 -7.25
C GLU A 84 7.18 15.89 -6.04
N ALA A 85 6.94 15.28 -4.90
CA ALA A 85 6.58 16.00 -3.66
C ALA A 85 7.64 17.03 -3.26
N SER A 86 8.92 16.77 -3.56
CA SER A 86 10.02 17.71 -3.29
C SER A 86 9.95 18.99 -4.15
N HIS A 87 9.18 18.99 -5.22
CA HIS A 87 9.05 20.08 -6.20
C HIS A 87 7.77 20.91 -6.05
N GLY A 88 7.04 20.75 -4.94
CA GLY A 88 5.90 21.61 -4.62
C GLY A 88 4.62 20.88 -4.23
N ASP A 89 4.46 19.61 -4.59
CA ASP A 89 3.22 18.85 -4.33
C ASP A 89 2.91 18.69 -2.83
N LEU A 90 3.91 18.84 -1.94
CA LEU A 90 3.65 18.96 -0.50
C LEU A 90 2.72 20.12 -0.14
N GLY A 91 2.48 21.05 -1.07
CA GLY A 91 1.53 22.16 -0.90
C GLY A 91 0.09 21.70 -0.64
N VAL A 92 -0.30 20.53 -1.09
CA VAL A 92 -1.66 19.98 -0.89
C VAL A 92 -1.91 19.52 0.56
N LEU A 93 -0.84 19.25 1.34
CA LEU A 93 -0.93 18.73 2.69
C LEU A 93 -1.30 19.81 3.72
N THR A 94 -2.21 19.47 4.63
CA THR A 94 -2.65 20.34 5.72
C THR A 94 -2.58 19.66 7.09
N LYS A 95 -2.67 20.43 8.17
CA LYS A 95 -2.69 19.93 9.56
C LYS A 95 -3.87 19.03 9.92
N LYS A 96 -4.85 18.89 9.03
CA LYS A 96 -6.01 18.00 9.26
C LYS A 96 -5.81 16.63 8.64
N ASP A 97 -4.83 16.49 7.74
CA ASP A 97 -4.65 15.33 6.88
C ASP A 97 -3.85 14.22 7.57
N LEU A 98 -4.07 13.00 7.08
CA LEU A 98 -3.35 11.79 7.44
C LEU A 98 -2.50 11.35 6.25
N LEU A 99 -1.22 11.05 6.48
CA LEU A 99 -0.30 10.59 5.44
C LEU A 99 0.16 9.16 5.75
N ILE A 100 -0.02 8.24 4.81
CA ILE A 100 0.54 6.89 4.85
C ILE A 100 1.72 6.82 3.89
N ILE A 101 2.90 6.45 4.38
CA ILE A 101 4.11 6.34 3.57
C ILE A 101 4.48 4.87 3.38
N PHE A 102 4.65 4.47 2.12
CA PHE A 102 5.08 3.14 1.69
C PHE A 102 6.57 3.17 1.34
N SER A 103 7.39 2.49 2.11
CA SER A 103 8.82 2.30 1.84
C SER A 103 9.30 1.02 2.50
N PHE A 104 9.64 -0.01 1.72
CA PHE A 104 10.01 -1.30 2.31
C PHE A 104 11.27 -1.21 3.15
N SER A 105 12.30 -0.53 2.67
CA SER A 105 13.52 -0.27 3.47
C SER A 105 13.26 0.68 4.63
N GLY A 106 12.30 1.61 4.48
CA GLY A 106 12.10 2.74 5.39
C GLY A 106 13.24 3.75 5.39
N GLU A 107 14.19 3.62 4.45
CA GLU A 107 15.41 4.43 4.32
C GLU A 107 15.55 5.06 2.92
N THR A 108 14.45 5.13 2.15
CA THR A 108 14.45 5.73 0.81
C THR A 108 14.80 7.22 0.89
N GLU A 109 15.90 7.62 0.27
CA GLU A 109 16.49 8.95 0.41
C GLU A 109 15.50 10.08 0.08
N GLU A 110 14.77 9.96 -1.03
CA GLU A 110 13.78 10.95 -1.47
C GLU A 110 12.66 11.15 -0.43
N ILE A 111 12.24 10.08 0.23
CA ILE A 111 11.25 10.14 1.30
C ILE A 111 11.84 10.80 2.54
N LEU A 112 13.04 10.40 2.95
CA LEU A 112 13.69 10.94 4.15
C LEU A 112 13.99 12.42 4.02
N LYS A 113 14.34 12.89 2.83
CA LYS A 113 14.59 14.32 2.55
C LYS A 113 13.37 15.19 2.80
N ILE A 114 12.17 14.70 2.47
CA ILE A 114 10.92 15.46 2.63
C ILE A 114 10.19 15.17 3.96
N LEU A 115 10.57 14.09 4.66
CA LEU A 115 9.92 13.63 5.89
C LEU A 115 9.78 14.71 6.98
N PRO A 116 10.81 15.56 7.27
CA PRO A 116 10.67 16.64 8.23
C PRO A 116 9.60 17.68 7.84
N THR A 117 9.44 17.92 6.54
CA THR A 117 8.40 18.81 6.03
C THR A 117 7.03 18.17 6.16
N CYS A 118 6.90 16.88 5.79
CA CYS A 118 5.65 16.12 5.97
C CYS A 118 5.19 16.13 7.43
N THR A 119 6.09 15.86 8.39
CA THR A 119 5.79 15.86 9.83
C THR A 119 5.25 17.23 10.30
N LYS A 120 5.75 18.33 9.73
CA LYS A 120 5.25 19.68 10.06
C LYS A 120 3.90 19.98 9.41
N LYS A 121 3.58 19.37 8.25
CA LYS A 121 2.40 19.70 7.45
C LYS A 121 1.17 18.87 7.78
N VAL A 122 1.33 17.60 8.15
CA VAL A 122 0.18 16.72 8.41
C VAL A 122 -0.11 16.54 9.90
N LYS A 123 -1.29 16.02 10.22
CA LYS A 123 -1.69 15.68 11.58
C LYS A 123 -0.90 14.49 12.12
N LYS A 124 -0.75 13.46 11.29
CA LYS A 124 -0.06 12.21 11.63
C LYS A 124 0.54 11.58 10.38
N ILE A 125 1.66 10.89 10.57
CA ILE A 125 2.25 9.99 9.60
C ILE A 125 2.06 8.56 10.09
N LEU A 126 1.58 7.70 9.21
CA LEU A 126 1.60 6.25 9.35
C LEU A 126 2.58 5.69 8.33
N SER A 127 3.15 4.51 8.57
CA SER A 127 4.07 3.89 7.61
C SER A 127 3.82 2.40 7.44
N ILE A 128 4.15 1.92 6.25
CA ILE A 128 4.19 0.50 5.90
C ILE A 128 5.61 0.22 5.43
N THR A 129 6.35 -0.60 6.18
CA THR A 129 7.77 -0.90 5.93
C THR A 129 8.07 -2.38 6.17
N GLY A 130 9.23 -2.85 5.74
CA GLY A 130 9.82 -4.14 6.14
C GLY A 130 10.93 -3.98 7.18
N ASN A 131 11.09 -2.78 7.76
CA ASN A 131 12.17 -2.47 8.71
C ASN A 131 11.63 -1.67 9.91
N LYS A 132 11.39 -2.39 11.01
CA LYS A 132 10.85 -1.82 12.25
C LYS A 132 11.76 -0.82 12.96
N THR A 133 13.04 -0.73 12.58
CA THR A 133 14.04 0.16 13.17
C THR A 133 14.44 1.30 12.25
N SER A 134 13.78 1.40 11.08
CA SER A 134 14.11 2.42 10.08
C SER A 134 13.81 3.84 10.54
N THR A 135 14.46 4.78 9.87
CA THR A 135 14.21 6.22 10.07
C THR A 135 12.75 6.59 9.87
N LEU A 136 12.10 6.01 8.83
CA LEU A 136 10.68 6.22 8.59
C LEU A 136 9.82 5.69 9.74
N THR A 137 10.08 4.47 10.23
CA THR A 137 9.36 3.87 11.36
C THR A 137 9.44 4.75 12.61
N ASN A 138 10.64 5.25 12.92
CA ASN A 138 10.89 6.08 14.11
C ASN A 138 10.19 7.46 14.04
N ASN A 139 9.84 7.92 12.83
CA ASN A 139 9.13 9.19 12.61
C ASN A 139 7.62 9.02 12.36
N ALA A 140 7.14 7.79 12.27
CA ALA A 140 5.71 7.50 12.10
C ALA A 140 5.00 7.35 13.45
N LYS A 141 3.75 7.77 13.54
CA LYS A 141 2.89 7.56 14.72
C LYS A 141 2.59 6.07 14.94
N ILE A 142 2.37 5.37 13.85
CA ILE A 142 2.14 3.92 13.81
C ILE A 142 2.83 3.41 12.56
N SER A 143 3.59 2.33 12.69
CA SER A 143 4.22 1.64 11.57
C SER A 143 3.78 0.18 11.54
N ILE A 144 3.39 -0.32 10.38
CA ILE A 144 3.21 -1.76 10.15
C ILE A 144 4.50 -2.29 9.55
N ASP A 145 5.09 -3.29 10.23
CA ASP A 145 6.28 -4.01 9.81
C ASP A 145 5.88 -5.27 9.03
N LEU A 146 6.21 -5.30 7.75
CA LEU A 146 5.98 -6.44 6.86
C LEU A 146 7.24 -7.27 6.74
N LYS A 147 7.29 -8.37 7.47
CA LYS A 147 8.40 -9.31 7.37
C LYS A 147 8.26 -10.17 6.12
N ILE A 148 9.32 -10.25 5.34
CA ILE A 148 9.48 -11.24 4.27
C ILE A 148 10.77 -12.00 4.49
N ASP A 149 10.83 -13.24 4.01
CA ASP A 149 12.05 -14.06 4.12
C ASP A 149 13.10 -13.64 3.06
N GLU A 150 12.65 -13.51 1.80
CA GLU A 150 13.47 -13.18 0.64
C GLU A 150 12.60 -12.59 -0.48
N GLU A 151 13.23 -11.88 -1.39
CA GLU A 151 12.59 -11.56 -2.67
C GLU A 151 12.49 -12.81 -3.55
N ALA A 152 11.45 -12.91 -4.38
CA ALA A 152 11.35 -14.01 -5.34
C ALA A 152 12.40 -13.90 -6.47
N CYS A 153 12.95 -12.72 -6.67
CA CYS A 153 14.06 -12.45 -7.56
C CYS A 153 15.27 -13.31 -7.20
N PRO A 154 15.90 -14.04 -8.15
CA PRO A 154 17.07 -14.89 -7.86
C PRO A 154 18.29 -14.13 -7.30
N MET A 155 18.37 -12.82 -7.52
CA MET A 155 19.44 -11.96 -7.01
C MET A 155 19.08 -11.30 -5.67
N ASP A 156 17.85 -11.52 -5.15
CA ASP A 156 17.31 -10.85 -3.97
C ASP A 156 17.31 -9.30 -4.07
N LEU A 157 17.21 -8.76 -5.29
CA LEU A 157 17.32 -7.31 -5.55
C LEU A 157 16.03 -6.67 -6.04
N ALA A 158 15.31 -7.35 -6.96
CA ALA A 158 14.09 -6.78 -7.51
C ALA A 158 12.93 -6.93 -6.52
N PRO A 159 12.26 -5.83 -6.14
CA PRO A 159 11.10 -5.89 -5.25
C PRO A 159 9.95 -6.69 -5.89
N THR A 160 9.76 -7.90 -5.43
CA THR A 160 8.72 -8.86 -5.85
C THR A 160 7.87 -9.23 -4.65
N THR A 161 8.38 -10.06 -3.76
CA THR A 161 7.71 -10.46 -2.51
C THR A 161 7.36 -9.25 -1.64
N SER A 162 8.29 -8.30 -1.48
CA SER A 162 8.06 -7.07 -0.71
C SER A 162 6.92 -6.24 -1.27
N SER A 163 6.88 -6.02 -2.59
CA SER A 163 5.81 -5.25 -3.22
C SER A 163 4.46 -5.98 -3.16
N THR A 164 4.44 -7.29 -3.37
CA THR A 164 3.22 -8.10 -3.27
C THR A 164 2.69 -8.12 -1.82
N SER A 165 3.58 -8.17 -0.84
CA SER A 165 3.22 -8.09 0.59
C SER A 165 2.57 -6.75 0.95
N MET A 166 3.11 -5.64 0.46
CA MET A 166 2.52 -4.30 0.65
C MET A 166 1.14 -4.20 -0.01
N LEU A 167 0.97 -4.80 -1.20
CA LEU A 167 -0.31 -4.84 -1.89
C LEU A 167 -1.35 -5.63 -1.10
N LEU A 168 -0.99 -6.83 -0.64
CA LEU A 168 -1.86 -7.68 0.18
C LEU A 168 -2.31 -6.95 1.45
N LEU A 169 -1.40 -6.29 2.15
CA LEU A 169 -1.72 -5.49 3.34
C LEU A 169 -2.65 -4.33 2.99
N GLY A 170 -2.38 -3.62 1.90
CA GLY A 170 -3.20 -2.50 1.44
C GLY A 170 -4.64 -2.93 1.13
N ASP A 171 -4.82 -4.08 0.48
CA ASP A 171 -6.14 -4.65 0.21
C ASP A 171 -6.83 -5.07 1.51
N ALA A 172 -6.11 -5.68 2.46
CA ALA A 172 -6.65 -6.02 3.78
C ALA A 172 -7.14 -4.78 4.55
N ILE A 173 -6.37 -3.68 4.52
CA ILE A 173 -6.77 -2.40 5.12
C ILE A 173 -8.03 -1.86 4.45
N ALA A 174 -8.08 -1.86 3.11
CA ALA A 174 -9.24 -1.35 2.36
C ALA A 174 -10.53 -2.12 2.69
N ILE A 175 -10.45 -3.45 2.73
CA ILE A 175 -11.59 -4.31 3.07
C ILE A 175 -12.00 -4.15 4.54
N SER A 176 -11.05 -4.08 5.48
CA SER A 176 -11.37 -3.83 6.89
C SER A 176 -12.12 -2.50 7.10
N LEU A 177 -11.72 -1.46 6.35
CA LEU A 177 -12.39 -0.15 6.40
C LEU A 177 -13.76 -0.17 5.71
N LEU A 178 -13.92 -0.91 4.61
CA LEU A 178 -15.18 -1.14 3.92
C LEU A 178 -16.19 -1.78 4.88
N GLU A 179 -15.79 -2.86 5.58
CA GLU A 179 -16.63 -3.56 6.56
C GLU A 179 -16.98 -2.65 7.75
N ALA A 180 -15.98 -1.96 8.31
CA ALA A 180 -16.18 -1.05 9.45
C ALA A 180 -17.13 0.11 9.14
N LYS A 181 -17.22 0.52 7.87
CA LYS A 181 -18.13 1.57 7.39
C LYS A 181 -19.49 1.05 6.94
N ASN A 182 -19.72 -0.27 6.94
CA ASN A 182 -20.90 -0.92 6.35
C ASN A 182 -21.14 -0.47 4.90
N PHE A 183 -20.05 -0.33 4.11
CA PHE A 183 -20.11 0.09 2.72
C PHE A 183 -20.84 -0.96 1.88
N SER A 184 -21.94 -0.56 1.28
CA SER A 184 -22.89 -1.48 0.63
C SER A 184 -22.55 -1.72 -0.85
N PRO A 185 -23.11 -2.80 -1.46
CA PRO A 185 -23.04 -2.99 -2.90
C PRO A 185 -23.63 -1.83 -3.72
N LYS A 186 -24.60 -1.09 -3.16
CA LYS A 186 -25.17 0.11 -3.79
C LYS A 186 -24.14 1.23 -3.84
N ASP A 187 -23.44 1.48 -2.72
CA ASP A 187 -22.38 2.50 -2.65
C ASP A 187 -21.26 2.17 -3.64
N PHE A 188 -20.92 0.86 -3.75
CA PHE A 188 -19.93 0.40 -4.73
C PHE A 188 -20.38 0.68 -6.17
N ALA A 189 -21.64 0.43 -6.50
CA ALA A 189 -22.19 0.69 -7.82
C ALA A 189 -22.18 2.19 -8.16
N GLU A 190 -22.47 3.06 -7.20
CA GLU A 190 -22.39 4.51 -7.35
C GLU A 190 -20.97 4.99 -7.70
N ASN A 191 -19.96 4.35 -7.13
CA ASN A 191 -18.54 4.63 -7.45
C ASN A 191 -18.10 4.06 -8.82
N HIS A 192 -18.90 3.15 -9.45
CA HIS A 192 -18.56 2.47 -10.70
C HIS A 192 -19.66 2.62 -11.80
N PRO A 193 -20.09 3.82 -12.16
CA PRO A 193 -21.27 4.03 -13.01
C PRO A 193 -21.13 3.46 -14.43
N GLY A 194 -19.89 3.34 -14.95
CA GLY A 194 -19.61 2.84 -16.29
C GLY A 194 -19.25 1.35 -16.38
N GLY A 195 -19.05 0.68 -15.24
CA GLY A 195 -18.55 -0.70 -15.19
C GLY A 195 -19.65 -1.77 -15.30
N SER A 196 -19.27 -2.98 -15.73
CA SER A 196 -20.17 -4.14 -15.72
C SER A 196 -20.67 -4.47 -14.31
N LEU A 197 -19.90 -4.18 -13.28
CA LEU A 197 -20.27 -4.34 -11.87
C LEU A 197 -21.31 -3.33 -11.45
N GLY A 198 -21.20 -2.04 -11.83
CA GLY A 198 -22.19 -1.02 -11.57
C GLY A 198 -23.54 -1.35 -12.23
N LYS A 199 -23.52 -1.75 -13.50
CA LYS A 199 -24.73 -2.10 -14.27
C LYS A 199 -25.53 -3.25 -13.63
N LYS A 200 -24.89 -4.25 -13.03
CA LYS A 200 -25.59 -5.36 -12.35
C LYS A 200 -26.50 -4.91 -11.21
N PHE A 201 -26.17 -3.80 -10.53
CA PHE A 201 -26.96 -3.33 -9.40
C PHE A 201 -28.06 -2.32 -9.82
N PHE A 202 -27.89 -1.66 -10.98
CA PHE A 202 -28.92 -0.74 -11.51
C PHE A 202 -29.97 -1.43 -12.38
N THR A 203 -29.64 -2.60 -12.98
CA THR A 203 -30.58 -3.39 -13.80
C THR A 203 -31.43 -4.38 -13.00
N ALA A 204 -31.22 -4.55 -11.72
CA ALA A 204 -32.01 -5.44 -10.85
C ALA A 204 -33.23 -4.76 -10.20
N LYS A 205 -33.66 -3.61 -10.72
CA LYS A 205 -34.87 -2.88 -10.30
C LYS A 205 -35.65 -2.40 -11.53
N ASP A 206 -36.16 -3.35 -12.31
CA ASP A 206 -37.35 -3.19 -13.17
C ASP A 206 -38.22 -4.44 -13.03
#